data_7bd78ba57a97621e4abd83e9418ddaf1
#
_entry.id   7bd78ba57a97621e4abd83e9418ddaf1
#
_cell.length_a   1.000
_cell.length_b   1.000
_cell.length_c   1.000
_cell.angle_alpha   90.00
_cell.angle_beta   90.00
_cell.angle_gamma   90.00
#
_symmetry.space_group_name_H-M   'P 1'
#
loop_
_entity.id
_entity.type
_entity.pdbx_description
1 polymer ?
#
loop_
_entity_poly.entity_id
_entity_poly.type
_entity_poly.pdbx_seq_one_letter_code
_entity_poly.pdbx_strand_id
1 'polypeptide(L)'
;MKRILLIIILTLCFQTLTKADDIRNFEIEGMSIGDNLLDYFNKSLIDNEKEFPNWPNKKFTRFQSEKNLDTYEGVLFYFEDNGDYLISSISAITFFSNIDNCLKKKITVIKDLKDTFTKYKIYSYKNVHHQDKTGKSINYITDFNFSSGTSSRVICTDWSKEMRSDNELRVILSSKEYTYFITNEAYK
;
A
#
# COMPACT_ATOMS: atom_id res chain seq x y z
N MET A 1 -26.30 39.71 45.58
CA MET A 1 -25.20 39.40 44.61
C MET A 1 -25.15 37.89 44.44
N LYS A 2 -25.67 37.38 43.32
CA LYS A 2 -25.71 35.95 43.02
C LYS A 2 -24.39 35.57 42.35
N ARG A 3 -23.60 34.68 42.99
CA ARG A 3 -22.40 34.08 42.38
C ARG A 3 -22.84 32.99 41.42
N ILE A 4 -22.68 33.22 40.14
CA ILE A 4 -22.87 32.21 39.11
C ILE A 4 -21.57 31.36 39.08
N LEU A 5 -21.69 30.12 39.54
CA LEU A 5 -20.64 29.13 39.47
C LEU A 5 -20.62 28.58 38.04
N LEU A 6 -19.68 29.04 37.23
CA LEU A 6 -19.47 28.52 35.84
C LEU A 6 -18.74 27.19 35.94
N ILE A 7 -19.47 26.10 35.89
CA ILE A 7 -18.89 24.76 35.78
C ILE A 7 -18.46 24.57 34.32
N ILE A 8 -17.17 24.78 34.04
CA ILE A 8 -16.56 24.38 32.79
C ILE A 8 -16.44 22.86 32.85
N ILE A 9 -17.37 22.16 32.19
CA ILE A 9 -17.25 20.74 31.94
C ILE A 9 -16.19 20.60 30.86
N LEU A 10 -14.95 20.31 31.27
CA LEU A 10 -13.85 19.91 30.37
C LEU A 10 -14.19 18.50 29.88
N THR A 11 -14.93 18.41 28.78
CA THR A 11 -15.09 17.17 28.05
C THR A 11 -13.71 16.81 27.47
N LEU A 12 -12.94 16.03 28.25
CA LEU A 12 -11.83 15.27 27.71
C LEU A 12 -12.44 14.32 26.68
N CYS A 13 -12.39 14.70 25.41
CA CYS A 13 -12.49 13.75 24.30
C CYS A 13 -11.31 12.78 24.47
N PHE A 14 -11.54 11.68 25.17
CA PHE A 14 -10.73 10.50 24.99
C PHE A 14 -10.91 10.07 23.54
N GLN A 15 -10.02 10.54 22.67
CA GLN A 15 -9.82 9.89 21.37
C GLN A 15 -9.27 8.51 21.72
N THR A 16 -10.20 7.56 21.95
CA THR A 16 -9.82 6.16 21.85
C THR A 16 -9.27 6.00 20.45
N LEU A 17 -7.99 5.67 20.35
CA LEU A 17 -7.41 5.17 19.11
C LEU A 17 -8.24 3.94 18.74
N THR A 18 -9.30 4.15 17.97
CA THR A 18 -10.10 3.06 17.42
C THR A 18 -9.20 2.34 16.45
N LYS A 19 -8.74 1.15 16.84
CA LYS A 19 -8.00 0.29 15.93
C LYS A 19 -8.86 0.04 14.69
N ALA A 20 -8.28 0.24 13.53
CA ALA A 20 -8.98 0.07 12.27
C ALA A 20 -9.25 -1.42 12.02
N ASP A 21 -10.49 -1.76 11.66
CA ASP A 21 -10.87 -3.11 11.24
C ASP A 21 -10.72 -3.29 9.71
N ASP A 22 -10.42 -2.21 8.99
CA ASP A 22 -10.35 -2.18 7.53
C ASP A 22 -9.20 -1.29 7.04
N ILE A 23 -8.57 -1.72 5.95
CA ILE A 23 -7.43 -1.05 5.32
C ILE A 23 -7.78 0.33 4.73
N ARG A 24 -9.07 0.61 4.49
CA ARG A 24 -9.57 1.90 3.99
C ARG A 24 -9.29 3.08 4.94
N ASN A 25 -8.97 2.79 6.20
CA ASN A 25 -8.58 3.80 7.19
C ASN A 25 -7.05 3.99 7.27
N PHE A 26 -6.30 3.38 6.37
CA PHE A 26 -4.85 3.53 6.30
C PHE A 26 -4.47 4.34 5.05
N GLU A 27 -3.64 5.35 5.26
CA GLU A 27 -3.20 6.26 4.20
C GLU A 27 -1.74 6.01 3.84
N ILE A 28 -1.44 6.13 2.56
CA ILE A 28 -0.10 6.24 2.01
C ILE A 28 -0.02 7.60 1.31
N GLU A 29 0.84 8.48 1.78
CA GLU A 29 0.97 9.87 1.26
C GLU A 29 -0.37 10.63 1.29
N GLY A 30 -1.20 10.40 2.32
CA GLY A 30 -2.52 11.01 2.45
C GLY A 30 -3.58 10.45 1.50
N MET A 31 -3.31 9.31 0.84
CA MET A 31 -4.22 8.66 -0.09
C MET A 31 -4.65 7.28 0.42
N SER A 32 -5.91 6.94 0.24
CA SER A 32 -6.52 5.68 0.69
C SER A 32 -7.13 4.86 -0.44
N ILE A 33 -7.38 3.60 -0.18
CA ILE A 33 -8.17 2.74 -1.06
C ILE A 33 -9.60 3.29 -1.16
N GLY A 34 -10.07 3.50 -2.39
CA GLY A 34 -11.39 4.05 -2.70
C GLY A 34 -11.39 5.55 -2.95
N ASP A 35 -10.29 6.26 -2.68
CA ASP A 35 -10.15 7.66 -3.07
C ASP A 35 -10.13 7.81 -4.60
N ASN A 36 -10.48 9.00 -5.08
CA ASN A 36 -10.39 9.31 -6.51
C ASN A 36 -9.01 9.90 -6.82
N LEU A 37 -8.27 9.28 -7.74
CA LEU A 37 -6.96 9.79 -8.19
C LEU A 37 -7.01 11.23 -8.71
N LEU A 38 -8.17 11.67 -9.21
CA LEU A 38 -8.35 13.03 -9.71
C LEU A 38 -8.36 14.10 -8.62
N ASP A 39 -8.51 13.72 -7.35
CA ASP A 39 -8.38 14.64 -6.21
C ASP A 39 -6.91 15.00 -5.94
N TYR A 40 -5.97 14.19 -6.45
CA TYR A 40 -4.52 14.30 -6.21
C TYR A 40 -3.73 14.61 -7.47
N PHE A 41 -4.18 14.13 -8.64
CA PHE A 41 -3.46 14.22 -9.91
C PHE A 41 -4.34 14.73 -11.04
N ASN A 42 -3.72 15.42 -11.98
CA ASN A 42 -4.40 15.92 -13.17
C ASN A 42 -4.81 14.74 -14.07
N LYS A 43 -6.07 14.78 -14.57
CA LYS A 43 -6.60 13.74 -15.47
C LYS A 43 -5.71 13.51 -16.69
N SER A 44 -5.22 14.57 -17.32
CA SER A 44 -4.34 14.47 -18.49
C SER A 44 -3.02 13.78 -18.17
N LEU A 45 -2.47 14.00 -16.96
CA LEU A 45 -1.26 13.32 -16.51
C LEU A 45 -1.51 11.82 -16.38
N ILE A 46 -2.58 11.43 -15.67
CA ILE A 46 -2.93 10.03 -15.47
C ILE A 46 -3.15 9.34 -16.83
N ASP A 47 -3.96 9.93 -17.71
CA ASP A 47 -4.30 9.32 -19.00
C ASP A 47 -3.10 9.18 -19.96
N ASN A 48 -2.12 10.07 -19.86
CA ASN A 48 -0.90 10.00 -20.68
C ASN A 48 0.14 9.02 -20.14
N GLU A 49 0.19 8.82 -18.82
CA GLU A 49 1.21 7.99 -18.17
C GLU A 49 0.67 6.63 -17.68
N LYS A 50 -0.66 6.41 -17.69
CA LYS A 50 -1.22 5.12 -17.32
C LYS A 50 -0.83 4.03 -18.31
N GLU A 51 -0.59 2.85 -17.80
CA GLU A 51 -0.23 1.69 -18.60
C GLU A 51 -0.93 0.42 -18.09
N PHE A 52 -1.20 -0.50 -19.01
CA PHE A 52 -1.68 -1.82 -18.63
C PHE A 52 -0.53 -2.71 -18.22
N PRO A 53 -0.60 -3.34 -17.02
CA PRO A 53 0.36 -4.37 -16.65
C PRO A 53 0.37 -5.51 -17.66
N ASN A 54 1.46 -6.27 -17.69
CA ASN A 54 1.60 -7.41 -18.61
C ASN A 54 0.79 -8.64 -18.11
N TRP A 55 -0.50 -8.43 -17.89
CA TRP A 55 -1.48 -9.47 -17.58
C TRP A 55 -2.37 -9.73 -18.80
N PRO A 56 -2.80 -10.99 -19.05
CA PRO A 56 -3.80 -11.29 -20.08
C PRO A 56 -5.10 -10.50 -19.87
N ASN A 57 -5.60 -10.49 -18.65
CA ASN A 57 -6.81 -9.72 -18.28
C ASN A 57 -6.45 -8.25 -18.01
N LYS A 58 -7.07 -7.33 -18.76
CA LYS A 58 -6.82 -5.88 -18.74
C LYS A 58 -7.83 -5.09 -17.92
N LYS A 59 -8.47 -5.70 -16.92
CA LYS A 59 -9.46 -5.03 -16.07
C LYS A 59 -8.88 -3.82 -15.32
N PHE A 60 -7.64 -3.92 -14.84
CA PHE A 60 -6.97 -2.86 -14.12
C PHE A 60 -5.81 -2.26 -14.93
N THR A 61 -5.68 -0.96 -14.87
CA THR A 61 -4.52 -0.19 -15.34
C THR A 61 -3.71 0.30 -14.16
N ARG A 62 -2.50 0.79 -14.42
CA ARG A 62 -1.63 1.36 -13.39
C ARG A 62 -1.16 2.75 -13.77
N PHE A 63 -0.91 3.57 -12.76
CA PHE A 63 -0.26 4.88 -12.85
C PHE A 63 0.78 5.00 -11.75
N GLN A 64 1.95 5.56 -12.06
CA GLN A 64 3.04 5.77 -11.09
C GLN A 64 3.33 7.26 -10.94
N SER A 65 3.62 7.69 -9.70
CA SER A 65 4.11 9.02 -9.41
C SER A 65 5.34 8.96 -8.49
N GLU A 66 6.29 9.83 -8.76
CA GLU A 66 7.48 10.10 -7.92
C GLU A 66 7.49 11.56 -7.45
N LYS A 67 6.40 12.30 -7.70
CA LYS A 67 6.29 13.73 -7.41
C LYS A 67 5.39 13.98 -6.21
N ASN A 68 5.75 15.00 -5.41
CA ASN A 68 4.99 15.47 -4.25
C ASN A 68 4.75 14.37 -3.21
N LEU A 69 5.77 13.55 -2.96
CA LEU A 69 5.76 12.52 -1.94
C LEU A 69 6.63 12.97 -0.77
N ASP A 70 6.15 12.77 0.47
CA ASP A 70 6.85 13.20 1.68
C ASP A 70 7.70 12.10 2.30
N THR A 71 7.30 10.85 2.13
CA THR A 71 7.88 9.69 2.84
C THR A 71 8.53 8.68 1.91
N TYR A 72 7.94 8.46 0.73
CA TYR A 72 8.34 7.41 -0.20
C TYR A 72 8.99 7.99 -1.46
N GLU A 73 9.85 7.23 -2.13
CA GLU A 73 10.47 7.64 -3.39
C GLU A 73 9.55 7.41 -4.60
N GLY A 74 8.52 6.59 -4.45
CA GLY A 74 7.53 6.36 -5.50
C GLY A 74 6.24 5.76 -4.97
N VAL A 75 5.14 6.05 -5.64
CA VAL A 75 3.84 5.43 -5.40
C VAL A 75 3.23 4.96 -6.70
N LEU A 76 2.77 3.72 -6.71
CA LEU A 76 2.13 3.05 -7.84
C LEU A 76 0.68 2.76 -7.49
N PHE A 77 -0.23 3.22 -8.34
CA PHE A 77 -1.67 3.04 -8.20
C PHE A 77 -2.19 2.03 -9.21
N TYR A 78 -3.18 1.23 -8.79
CA TYR A 78 -3.99 0.41 -9.68
C TYR A 78 -5.45 0.80 -9.54
N PHE A 79 -6.14 0.94 -10.67
CA PHE A 79 -7.54 1.31 -10.76
C PHE A 79 -8.17 0.68 -12.00
N GLU A 80 -9.50 0.53 -12.01
CA GLU A 80 -10.21 0.03 -13.19
C GLU A 80 -10.21 1.09 -14.31
N ASP A 81 -9.98 0.67 -15.55
CA ASP A 81 -10.00 1.58 -16.71
C ASP A 81 -11.45 1.80 -17.20
N ASN A 82 -12.32 2.22 -16.27
CA ASN A 82 -13.74 2.47 -16.48
C ASN A 82 -14.14 3.95 -16.45
N GLY A 83 -13.15 4.83 -16.22
CA GLY A 83 -13.33 6.28 -16.14
C GLY A 83 -13.62 6.83 -14.73
N ASP A 84 -13.70 5.98 -13.69
CA ASP A 84 -13.99 6.41 -12.32
C ASP A 84 -12.73 6.83 -11.54
N TYR A 85 -11.55 6.38 -11.95
CA TYR A 85 -10.24 6.66 -11.33
C TYR A 85 -10.14 6.32 -9.83
N LEU A 86 -10.96 5.37 -9.34
CA LEU A 86 -10.94 4.99 -7.93
C LEU A 86 -9.75 4.08 -7.61
N ILE A 87 -8.98 4.43 -6.59
CA ILE A 87 -7.80 3.67 -6.16
C ILE A 87 -8.24 2.28 -5.66
N SER A 88 -7.87 1.25 -6.40
CA SER A 88 -8.12 -0.14 -6.04
C SER A 88 -6.93 -0.81 -5.35
N SER A 89 -5.71 -0.36 -5.67
CA SER A 89 -4.50 -0.71 -4.93
C SER A 89 -3.50 0.44 -4.99
N ILE A 90 -2.76 0.63 -3.90
CA ILE A 90 -1.68 1.61 -3.76
C ILE A 90 -0.43 0.90 -3.26
N SER A 91 0.71 1.16 -3.88
CA SER A 91 2.00 0.55 -3.56
C SER A 91 3.06 1.62 -3.37
N ALA A 92 3.47 1.88 -2.15
CA ALA A 92 4.59 2.77 -1.83
C ALA A 92 5.93 2.06 -1.97
N ILE A 93 6.94 2.77 -2.46
CA ILE A 93 8.26 2.22 -2.77
C ILE A 93 9.34 3.07 -2.10
N THR A 94 10.28 2.40 -1.44
CA THR A 94 11.51 3.01 -0.88
C THR A 94 12.71 2.15 -1.24
N PHE A 95 13.81 2.77 -1.69
CA PHE A 95 15.01 2.07 -2.09
C PHE A 95 16.07 2.01 -0.98
N PHE A 96 16.90 0.98 -1.02
CA PHE A 96 17.95 0.72 -0.03
C PHE A 96 19.22 0.22 -0.69
N SER A 97 20.37 0.75 -0.26
CA SER A 97 21.68 0.30 -0.73
C SER A 97 22.02 -1.14 -0.31
N ASN A 98 21.37 -1.66 0.73
CA ASN A 98 21.54 -3.04 1.18
C ASN A 98 20.24 -3.62 1.77
N ILE A 99 20.13 -4.94 1.71
CA ILE A 99 18.95 -5.67 2.15
C ILE A 99 18.70 -5.58 3.65
N ASP A 100 19.72 -5.49 4.47
CA ASP A 100 19.57 -5.44 5.94
C ASP A 100 18.82 -4.19 6.39
N ASN A 101 19.06 -3.05 5.73
CA ASN A 101 18.33 -1.80 6.00
C ASN A 101 16.85 -1.91 5.56
N CYS A 102 16.59 -2.52 4.41
CA CYS A 102 15.23 -2.83 3.99
C CYS A 102 14.51 -3.71 5.02
N LEU A 103 15.14 -4.80 5.46
CA LEU A 103 14.56 -5.73 6.44
C LEU A 103 14.30 -5.05 7.79
N LYS A 104 15.19 -4.17 8.26
CA LYS A 104 14.97 -3.38 9.48
C LYS A 104 13.75 -2.46 9.33
N LYS A 105 13.65 -1.73 8.20
CA LYS A 105 12.48 -0.86 7.93
C LYS A 105 11.20 -1.67 7.81
N LYS A 106 11.24 -2.84 7.14
CA LYS A 106 10.12 -3.78 7.04
C LYS A 106 9.58 -4.18 8.41
N ILE A 107 10.45 -4.48 9.38
CA ILE A 107 10.04 -4.84 10.75
C ILE A 107 9.26 -3.69 11.40
N THR A 108 9.73 -2.44 11.23
CA THR A 108 9.03 -1.25 11.74
C THR A 108 7.64 -1.12 11.12
N VAL A 109 7.54 -1.18 9.79
CA VAL A 109 6.25 -1.10 9.08
C VAL A 109 5.29 -2.20 9.51
N ILE A 110 5.79 -3.45 9.65
CA ILE A 110 4.97 -4.57 10.15
C ILE A 110 4.46 -4.30 11.57
N LYS A 111 5.29 -3.71 12.43
CA LYS A 111 4.88 -3.34 13.78
C LYS A 111 3.77 -2.29 13.74
N ASP A 112 3.94 -1.23 12.95
CA ASP A 112 2.97 -0.14 12.82
C ASP A 112 1.62 -0.67 12.29
N LEU A 113 1.64 -1.57 11.29
CA LEU A 113 0.42 -2.25 10.81
C LEU A 113 -0.25 -3.09 11.89
N LYS A 114 0.52 -3.84 12.70
CA LYS A 114 -0.01 -4.63 13.82
C LYS A 114 -0.62 -3.77 14.92
N ASP A 115 -0.03 -2.61 15.18
CA ASP A 115 -0.53 -1.67 16.18
C ASP A 115 -1.80 -0.97 15.70
N THR A 116 -1.94 -0.77 14.37
CA THR A 116 -3.09 -0.11 13.74
C THR A 116 -4.28 -1.04 13.58
N PHE A 117 -4.08 -2.30 13.15
CA PHE A 117 -5.16 -3.23 12.82
C PHE A 117 -5.38 -4.30 13.89
N THR A 118 -6.63 -4.81 14.01
CA THR A 118 -7.00 -5.82 15.01
C THR A 118 -7.38 -7.17 14.43
N LYS A 119 -8.01 -7.20 13.27
CA LYS A 119 -8.63 -8.41 12.70
C LYS A 119 -7.99 -8.79 11.38
N TYR A 120 -6.86 -9.48 11.46
CA TYR A 120 -6.12 -9.96 10.28
C TYR A 120 -5.53 -11.35 10.49
N LYS A 121 -5.26 -12.04 9.39
CA LYS A 121 -4.37 -13.17 9.33
C LYS A 121 -3.04 -12.73 8.73
N ILE A 122 -1.93 -13.13 9.35
CA ILE A 122 -0.58 -12.74 8.91
C ILE A 122 0.18 -13.98 8.42
N TYR A 123 0.86 -13.83 7.29
CA TYR A 123 1.74 -14.86 6.72
C TYR A 123 3.06 -14.21 6.33
N SER A 124 4.18 -14.87 6.67
CA SER A 124 5.51 -14.42 6.26
C SER A 124 6.24 -15.56 5.55
N TYR A 125 6.81 -15.26 4.39
CA TYR A 125 7.50 -16.22 3.56
C TYR A 125 8.53 -15.54 2.65
N LYS A 126 9.32 -16.37 1.94
CA LYS A 126 10.27 -15.93 0.93
C LYS A 126 9.98 -16.64 -0.38
N ASN A 127 10.22 -15.95 -1.49
CA ASN A 127 10.23 -16.57 -2.81
C ASN A 127 11.28 -15.91 -3.71
N VAL A 128 11.61 -16.60 -4.79
CA VAL A 128 12.43 -16.03 -5.87
C VAL A 128 11.60 -15.01 -6.62
N HIS A 129 12.22 -13.87 -6.95
CA HIS A 129 11.55 -12.83 -7.74
C HIS A 129 11.38 -13.31 -9.19
N HIS A 130 10.15 -13.31 -9.69
CA HIS A 130 9.78 -13.92 -10.98
C HIS A 130 10.42 -13.24 -12.20
N GLN A 131 10.80 -11.97 -12.11
CA GLN A 131 11.47 -11.23 -13.18
C GLN A 131 12.97 -11.56 -13.29
N ASP A 132 13.59 -12.05 -12.22
CA ASP A 132 14.98 -12.46 -12.25
C ASP A 132 15.10 -13.92 -12.70
N LYS A 133 15.37 -14.12 -13.98
CA LYS A 133 15.56 -15.43 -14.56
C LYS A 133 16.77 -16.19 -14.03
N THR A 134 17.70 -15.51 -13.34
CA THR A 134 18.85 -16.16 -12.69
C THR A 134 18.45 -16.88 -11.39
N GLY A 135 17.29 -16.52 -10.84
CA GLY A 135 16.79 -17.11 -9.58
C GLY A 135 17.48 -16.60 -8.31
N LYS A 136 18.31 -15.56 -8.42
CA LYS A 136 19.11 -15.05 -7.28
C LYS A 136 18.43 -13.93 -6.51
N SER A 137 17.47 -13.20 -7.12
CA SER A 137 16.72 -12.15 -6.43
C SER A 137 15.65 -12.75 -5.53
N ILE A 138 15.60 -12.30 -4.27
CA ILE A 138 14.73 -12.89 -3.24
C ILE A 138 13.76 -11.84 -2.70
N ASN A 139 12.48 -12.17 -2.69
CA ASN A 139 11.46 -11.42 -1.97
C ASN A 139 11.28 -11.94 -0.55
N TYR A 140 11.29 -11.04 0.42
CA TYR A 140 10.93 -11.28 1.81
C TYR A 140 9.55 -10.68 2.07
N ILE A 141 8.51 -11.49 2.09
CA ILE A 141 7.11 -11.07 2.05
C ILE A 141 6.45 -11.24 3.42
N THR A 142 5.58 -10.29 3.77
CA THR A 142 4.63 -10.42 4.87
C THR A 142 3.28 -9.92 4.40
N ASP A 143 2.28 -10.79 4.42
CA ASP A 143 0.89 -10.53 4.03
C ASP A 143 0.01 -10.36 5.26
N PHE A 144 -0.86 -9.36 5.23
CA PHE A 144 -1.99 -9.16 6.13
C PHE A 144 -3.27 -9.34 5.33
N ASN A 145 -4.08 -10.32 5.69
CA ASN A 145 -5.38 -10.57 5.07
C ASN A 145 -6.49 -10.23 6.06
N PHE A 146 -7.35 -9.28 5.70
CA PHE A 146 -8.42 -8.80 6.55
C PHE A 146 -9.72 -9.58 6.30
N SER A 147 -10.60 -9.63 7.29
CA SER A 147 -11.90 -10.29 7.18
C SER A 147 -12.82 -9.64 6.15
N SER A 148 -12.60 -8.36 5.83
CA SER A 148 -13.26 -7.62 4.76
C SER A 148 -12.94 -8.14 3.35
N GLY A 149 -11.86 -8.94 3.21
CA GLY A 149 -11.29 -9.37 1.93
C GLY A 149 -10.24 -8.41 1.36
N THR A 150 -10.02 -7.27 2.00
CA THR A 150 -8.89 -6.37 1.68
C THR A 150 -7.57 -6.98 2.15
N SER A 151 -6.45 -6.48 1.65
CA SER A 151 -5.12 -6.97 2.05
C SER A 151 -4.09 -5.87 2.15
N SER A 152 -3.07 -6.09 2.99
CA SER A 152 -1.81 -5.35 2.93
C SER A 152 -0.65 -6.31 2.77
N ARG A 153 0.37 -5.89 2.03
CA ARG A 153 1.58 -6.66 1.80
C ARG A 153 2.80 -5.79 2.00
N VAL A 154 3.78 -6.28 2.75
CA VAL A 154 5.07 -5.63 2.95
C VAL A 154 6.15 -6.55 2.39
N ILE A 155 6.89 -6.05 1.38
CA ILE A 155 7.92 -6.81 0.68
C ILE A 155 9.25 -6.08 0.81
N CYS A 156 10.33 -6.78 1.17
CA CYS A 156 11.68 -6.38 0.80
C CYS A 156 12.15 -7.26 -0.34
N THR A 157 12.63 -6.67 -1.42
CA THR A 157 13.26 -7.36 -2.54
C THR A 157 14.77 -7.18 -2.48
N ASP A 158 15.49 -8.28 -2.33
CA ASP A 158 16.94 -8.37 -2.47
C ASP A 158 17.27 -8.67 -3.93
N TRP A 159 17.55 -7.60 -4.68
CA TRP A 159 17.86 -7.73 -6.08
C TRP A 159 19.26 -8.28 -6.30
N SER A 160 19.39 -9.24 -7.18
CA SER A 160 20.69 -9.74 -7.61
C SER A 160 21.48 -8.65 -8.38
N LYS A 161 22.80 -8.73 -8.35
CA LYS A 161 23.67 -7.77 -9.07
C LYS A 161 23.39 -7.74 -10.57
N GLU A 162 22.94 -8.85 -11.14
CA GLU A 162 22.60 -8.99 -12.55
C GLU A 162 21.39 -8.11 -12.95
N MET A 163 20.47 -7.86 -11.99
CA MET A 163 19.30 -7.02 -12.22
C MET A 163 19.63 -5.52 -12.23
N ARG A 164 20.78 -5.11 -11.67
CA ARG A 164 21.23 -3.70 -11.60
C ARG A 164 20.19 -2.76 -10.99
N SER A 165 19.45 -3.25 -10.01
CA SER A 165 18.44 -2.51 -9.27
C SER A 165 18.84 -2.42 -7.81
N ASP A 166 18.47 -1.32 -7.15
CA ASP A 166 18.59 -1.19 -5.72
C ASP A 166 17.58 -2.08 -5.01
N ASN A 167 17.92 -2.53 -3.79
CA ASN A 167 16.96 -3.24 -2.96
C ASN A 167 15.78 -2.33 -2.63
N GLU A 168 14.58 -2.87 -2.57
CA GLU A 168 13.39 -2.06 -2.38
C GLU A 168 12.48 -2.60 -1.27
N LEU A 169 11.87 -1.67 -0.54
CA LEU A 169 10.70 -1.94 0.29
C LEU A 169 9.47 -1.52 -0.49
N ARG A 170 8.48 -2.39 -0.54
CA ARG A 170 7.12 -2.06 -0.99
C ARG A 170 6.13 -2.27 0.14
N VAL A 171 5.27 -1.28 0.34
CA VAL A 171 4.08 -1.37 1.20
C VAL A 171 2.87 -1.25 0.30
N ILE A 172 2.10 -2.33 0.22
CA ILE A 172 0.97 -2.44 -0.73
C ILE A 172 -0.32 -2.55 0.07
N LEU A 173 -1.30 -1.74 -0.30
CA LEU A 173 -2.68 -1.82 0.16
C LEU A 173 -3.56 -2.21 -1.01
N SER A 174 -4.52 -3.10 -0.81
CA SER A 174 -5.38 -3.58 -1.91
C SER A 174 -6.82 -3.73 -1.46
N SER A 175 -7.74 -3.25 -2.28
CA SER A 175 -9.17 -3.50 -2.14
C SER A 175 -9.48 -5.00 -2.24
N LYS A 176 -10.67 -5.38 -1.82
CA LYS A 176 -11.16 -6.76 -1.96
C LYS A 176 -11.22 -7.18 -3.44
N GLU A 177 -11.71 -6.28 -4.28
CA GLU A 177 -11.88 -6.51 -5.72
C GLU A 177 -10.52 -6.72 -6.40
N TYR A 178 -9.54 -5.86 -6.09
CA TYR A 178 -8.19 -5.99 -6.63
C TYR A 178 -7.48 -7.23 -6.09
N THR A 179 -7.63 -7.54 -4.79
CA THR A 179 -7.07 -8.75 -4.18
C THR A 179 -7.63 -10.01 -4.84
N TYR A 180 -8.94 -10.06 -5.07
CA TYR A 180 -9.58 -11.17 -5.79
C TYR A 180 -9.07 -11.29 -7.23
N PHE A 181 -9.02 -10.16 -7.97
CA PHE A 181 -8.55 -10.11 -9.35
C PHE A 181 -7.12 -10.66 -9.49
N ILE A 182 -6.17 -10.16 -8.69
CA ILE A 182 -4.76 -10.59 -8.74
C ILE A 182 -4.63 -12.08 -8.46
N THR A 183 -5.44 -12.61 -7.55
CA THR A 183 -5.36 -14.01 -7.13
C THR A 183 -6.01 -14.96 -8.15
N ASN A 184 -7.07 -14.54 -8.82
CA ASN A 184 -7.95 -15.46 -9.55
C ASN A 184 -8.10 -15.18 -11.04
N GLU A 185 -7.84 -13.94 -11.51
CA GLU A 185 -8.23 -13.50 -12.85
C GLU A 185 -7.09 -12.92 -13.70
N ALA A 186 -6.12 -12.26 -13.07
CA ALA A 186 -5.09 -11.48 -13.77
C ALA A 186 -4.28 -12.31 -14.78
N TYR A 187 -4.04 -13.58 -14.49
CA TYR A 187 -3.21 -14.49 -15.27
C TYR A 187 -3.99 -15.58 -16.03
N LYS A 188 -5.29 -15.38 -16.20
CA LYS A 188 -6.18 -16.30 -16.95
C LYS A 188 -6.50 -15.78 -18.33
#